data_0a876ac020c5e1d0272dd56b5a8527f9
#
_entry.id   0a876ac020c5e1d0272dd56b5a8527f9
#
_cell.length_a   1.000
_cell.length_b   1.000
_cell.length_c   1.000
_cell.angle_alpha   90.00
_cell.angle_beta   90.00
_cell.angle_gamma   90.00
#
_symmetry.space_group_name_H-M   'P 1'
#
loop_
_entity.id
_entity.type
_entity.pdbx_description
1 polymer ?
#
loop_
_entity_poly.entity_id
_entity_poly.type
_entity_poly.pdbx_seq_one_letter_code
_entity_poly.pdbx_strand_id
1 'polypeptide(L)'
;MAAKLRAADSSPGVLDVIGGAEYFLFGGHEDDHLRGQPGTIIARRDGAICRATTDGAVWIPQLRPHPASGGPRTCKLPATLALRASLTGVPEVPAPLAPHPGRRTYQEISYREDGEVGYLEFSFPGGAMSTGQCRRLLAAYRHAQGRPVRVIVLGGPRDFFSNGIHLNVIEAAANPAAESWRNINAIDDLVEAILTTTGKLTVAALTGNAAAGGLMLALAADQVWCRAGAVLNPHYGLMGLHGSEYWTYTLPRRVGAEHAARLTVACLPVTPASALRCGLIDKIIAGDIADYHAQVAALASQLAHSRDYPARLAAKARELAEAEKQQPLAAYRAAELAIMSRNFYGPGESYARLRRAFVYKDKPTQTPPHLTRHPTRAHAS
;
A
#
# COMPACT_ATOMS: atom_id res chain seq x y z
N MET A 1 21.86 -4.91 -16.15
CA MET A 1 21.67 -4.83 -14.67
C MET A 1 20.19 -4.96 -14.29
N ALA A 2 19.31 -4.10 -14.77
CA ALA A 2 17.89 -4.08 -14.39
C ALA A 2 17.16 -5.42 -14.63
N ALA A 3 17.38 -6.10 -15.76
CA ALA A 3 16.76 -7.40 -16.04
C ALA A 3 17.19 -8.46 -14.99
N LYS A 4 18.48 -8.48 -14.60
CA LYS A 4 19.00 -9.39 -13.57
C LYS A 4 18.32 -9.13 -12.21
N LEU A 5 18.14 -7.86 -11.84
CA LEU A 5 17.46 -7.46 -10.60
C LEU A 5 16.00 -7.91 -10.60
N ARG A 6 15.28 -7.71 -11.71
CA ARG A 6 13.88 -8.15 -11.85
C ARG A 6 13.73 -9.66 -11.82
N ALA A 7 14.63 -10.40 -12.47
CA ALA A 7 14.59 -11.87 -12.51
C ALA A 7 14.85 -12.51 -11.13
N ALA A 8 15.63 -11.87 -10.26
CA ALA A 8 15.94 -12.35 -8.91
C ALA A 8 15.02 -11.78 -7.82
N ASP A 9 14.08 -10.92 -8.18
CA ASP A 9 13.08 -10.39 -7.25
C ASP A 9 11.94 -11.42 -7.07
N SER A 10 11.39 -11.58 -5.90
CA SER A 10 11.63 -10.93 -4.62
C SER A 10 12.51 -11.75 -3.67
N SER A 11 13.05 -12.87 -4.11
CA SER A 11 13.96 -13.76 -3.36
C SER A 11 14.77 -14.61 -4.35
N PRO A 12 16.07 -14.77 -4.15
CA PRO A 12 16.91 -14.26 -3.05
C PRO A 12 17.33 -12.79 -3.18
N GLY A 13 17.13 -12.14 -4.33
CA GLY A 13 17.73 -10.87 -4.73
C GLY A 13 19.09 -11.06 -5.39
N VAL A 14 19.69 -9.98 -5.87
CA VAL A 14 21.03 -10.00 -6.47
C VAL A 14 22.05 -9.57 -5.43
N LEU A 15 22.97 -10.47 -5.08
CA LEU A 15 24.11 -10.14 -4.21
C LEU A 15 25.09 -9.25 -4.97
N ASP A 16 25.48 -8.13 -4.38
CA ASP A 16 26.46 -7.19 -4.92
C ASP A 16 27.10 -6.37 -3.79
N VAL A 17 28.19 -5.70 -4.09
CA VAL A 17 28.95 -4.87 -3.15
C VAL A 17 28.64 -3.40 -3.38
N ILE A 18 28.33 -2.69 -2.30
CA ILE A 18 28.11 -1.23 -2.28
C ILE A 18 28.94 -0.65 -1.13
N GLY A 19 29.88 0.26 -1.44
CA GLY A 19 30.68 0.91 -0.40
C GLY A 19 31.53 -0.07 0.44
N GLY A 20 31.96 -1.19 -0.14
CA GLY A 20 32.75 -2.23 0.54
C GLY A 20 31.93 -3.23 1.38
N ALA A 21 30.61 -3.09 1.44
CA ALA A 21 29.72 -4.02 2.13
C ALA A 21 28.81 -4.77 1.16
N GLU A 22 28.44 -6.01 1.50
CA GLU A 22 27.58 -6.85 0.69
C GLU A 22 26.09 -6.61 0.98
N TYR A 23 25.32 -6.52 -0.09
CA TYR A 23 23.85 -6.36 -0.05
C TYR A 23 23.17 -7.24 -1.08
N PHE A 24 22.00 -7.74 -0.73
CA PHE A 24 21.04 -8.22 -1.72
C PHE A 24 20.22 -7.04 -2.23
N LEU A 25 20.20 -6.88 -3.55
CA LEU A 25 19.52 -5.80 -4.27
C LEU A 25 18.19 -6.31 -4.81
N PHE A 26 17.14 -5.47 -4.73
CA PHE A 26 15.78 -5.81 -5.16
C PHE A 26 15.15 -4.66 -5.95
N GLY A 27 14.32 -5.01 -6.93
CA GLY A 27 13.58 -4.09 -7.77
C GLY A 27 14.50 -3.25 -8.67
N GLY A 28 14.59 -3.54 -9.95
CA GLY A 28 15.46 -2.82 -10.88
C GLY A 28 14.65 -1.99 -11.87
N HIS A 29 14.83 -0.66 -11.85
CA HIS A 29 14.22 0.26 -12.82
C HIS A 29 15.31 0.97 -13.61
N GLU A 30 15.27 0.89 -14.93
CA GLU A 30 16.21 1.58 -15.81
C GLU A 30 16.01 3.09 -15.74
N ASP A 31 17.12 3.85 -15.77
CA ASP A 31 17.09 5.27 -16.05
C ASP A 31 17.83 5.55 -17.36
N ASP A 32 17.13 6.15 -18.31
CA ASP A 32 17.65 6.40 -19.65
C ASP A 32 18.38 7.75 -19.79
N HIS A 33 18.37 8.61 -18.76
CA HIS A 33 19.00 9.93 -18.75
C HIS A 33 20.22 10.04 -17.85
N LEU A 34 20.15 9.48 -16.64
CA LEU A 34 21.23 9.61 -15.67
C LEU A 34 22.47 8.82 -16.11
N ARG A 35 23.62 9.45 -15.95
CA ARG A 35 24.92 8.87 -16.30
C ARG A 35 25.94 9.19 -15.22
N GLY A 36 26.95 8.35 -15.07
CA GLY A 36 28.05 8.54 -14.15
C GLY A 36 29.10 7.46 -14.27
N GLN A 37 30.09 7.47 -13.39
CA GLN A 37 31.11 6.42 -13.34
C GLN A 37 30.44 5.07 -12.99
N PRO A 38 30.61 4.04 -13.80
CA PRO A 38 29.99 2.75 -13.53
C PRO A 38 30.28 2.22 -12.13
N GLY A 39 29.23 1.73 -11.46
CA GLY A 39 29.29 1.22 -10.10
C GLY A 39 29.05 2.26 -8.99
N THR A 40 29.12 3.55 -9.29
CA THR A 40 28.88 4.61 -8.29
C THR A 40 27.39 4.90 -8.10
N ILE A 41 27.02 5.35 -6.88
CA ILE A 41 25.66 5.87 -6.61
C ILE A 41 25.68 7.34 -7.00
N ILE A 42 24.83 7.73 -7.94
CA ILE A 42 24.79 9.06 -8.58
C ILE A 42 23.59 9.90 -8.19
N ALA A 43 22.56 9.27 -7.65
CA ALA A 43 21.34 9.95 -7.20
C ALA A 43 20.57 9.11 -6.18
N ARG A 44 19.64 9.75 -5.47
CA ARG A 44 18.62 9.10 -4.65
C ARG A 44 17.25 9.73 -4.91
N ARG A 45 16.19 8.96 -4.66
CA ARG A 45 14.79 9.38 -4.86
C ARG A 45 13.87 8.45 -4.08
N ASP A 46 12.96 9.00 -3.29
CA ASP A 46 11.84 8.25 -2.68
C ASP A 46 12.26 6.94 -1.97
N GLY A 47 13.40 6.94 -1.31
CA GLY A 47 13.95 5.74 -0.68
C GLY A 47 14.84 4.87 -1.57
N ALA A 48 14.84 5.07 -2.89
CA ALA A 48 15.71 4.38 -3.84
C ALA A 48 17.07 5.07 -4.02
N ILE A 49 18.05 4.32 -4.48
CA ILE A 49 19.32 4.83 -5.00
C ILE A 49 19.40 4.59 -6.50
N CYS A 50 20.09 5.47 -7.21
CA CYS A 50 20.42 5.31 -8.62
C CYS A 50 21.90 4.97 -8.75
N ARG A 51 22.22 3.81 -9.34
CA ARG A 51 23.58 3.35 -9.59
C ARG A 51 23.90 3.42 -11.07
N ALA A 52 25.02 4.07 -11.42
CA ALA A 52 25.49 4.14 -12.80
C ALA A 52 25.95 2.75 -13.29
N THR A 53 25.68 2.47 -14.56
CA THR A 53 26.13 1.29 -15.31
C THR A 53 27.00 1.71 -16.48
N THR A 54 27.54 0.77 -17.24
CA THR A 54 28.37 1.07 -18.40
C THR A 54 27.60 1.78 -19.53
N ASP A 55 26.29 1.61 -19.59
CA ASP A 55 25.40 2.05 -20.67
C ASP A 55 24.23 2.93 -20.21
N GLY A 56 24.12 3.19 -18.91
CA GLY A 56 23.03 3.98 -18.34
C GLY A 56 23.08 4.08 -16.83
N ALA A 57 21.91 3.96 -16.20
CA ALA A 57 21.79 3.86 -14.76
C ALA A 57 20.61 2.96 -14.37
N VAL A 58 20.62 2.47 -13.14
CA VAL A 58 19.55 1.66 -12.58
C VAL A 58 19.16 2.16 -11.19
N TRP A 59 17.86 2.39 -11.02
CA TRP A 59 17.27 2.65 -9.72
C TRP A 59 17.05 1.34 -8.97
N ILE A 60 17.44 1.32 -7.70
CA ILE A 60 17.34 0.18 -6.79
C ILE A 60 16.56 0.65 -5.55
N PRO A 61 15.27 0.30 -5.44
CA PRO A 61 14.44 0.79 -4.34
C PRO A 61 14.70 0.11 -3.01
N GLN A 62 15.12 -1.16 -3.00
CA GLN A 62 15.30 -1.90 -1.76
C GLN A 62 16.64 -2.64 -1.71
N LEU A 63 17.23 -2.63 -0.51
CA LEU A 63 18.42 -3.41 -0.17
C LEU A 63 18.15 -4.24 1.10
N ARG A 64 18.83 -5.38 1.17
CA ARG A 64 18.95 -6.14 2.41
C ARG A 64 20.46 -6.38 2.67
N PRO A 65 21.02 -5.90 3.80
CA PRO A 65 22.40 -6.20 4.13
C PRO A 65 22.63 -7.71 4.17
N HIS A 66 23.73 -8.18 3.57
CA HIS A 66 24.12 -9.58 3.71
C HIS A 66 24.45 -9.85 5.19
N PRO A 67 23.88 -10.88 5.83
CA PRO A 67 24.19 -11.15 7.22
C PRO A 67 25.63 -11.65 7.33
N ALA A 68 26.45 -11.00 8.17
CA ALA A 68 27.73 -11.54 8.57
C ALA A 68 27.52 -12.87 9.32
N SER A 69 28.51 -13.78 9.24
CA SER A 69 28.47 -15.03 9.99
C SER A 69 28.34 -14.75 11.49
N GLY A 70 27.28 -15.23 12.12
CA GLY A 70 26.96 -14.94 13.54
C GLY A 70 26.47 -13.52 13.83
N GLY A 71 26.27 -12.69 12.80
CA GLY A 71 25.76 -11.33 12.93
C GLY A 71 24.25 -11.23 13.11
N PRO A 72 23.74 -10.01 13.37
CA PRO A 72 22.30 -9.79 13.53
C PRO A 72 21.52 -10.11 12.26
N ARG A 73 20.28 -10.52 12.43
CA ARG A 73 19.36 -10.77 11.32
C ARG A 73 19.05 -9.48 10.55
N THR A 74 18.94 -9.60 9.24
CA THR A 74 18.72 -8.48 8.33
C THR A 74 17.39 -8.61 7.60
N CYS A 75 16.77 -7.50 7.23
CA CYS A 75 15.55 -7.46 6.45
C CYS A 75 15.68 -6.48 5.27
N LYS A 76 14.74 -6.57 4.32
CA LYS A 76 14.66 -5.61 3.21
C LYS A 76 14.25 -4.23 3.73
N LEU A 77 14.99 -3.21 3.33
CA LEU A 77 14.73 -1.81 3.66
C LEU A 77 14.76 -0.95 2.39
N PRO A 78 14.13 0.22 2.39
CA PRO A 78 14.41 1.24 1.40
C PRO A 78 15.92 1.44 1.30
N ALA A 79 16.45 1.53 0.08
CA ALA A 79 17.91 1.52 -0.14
C ALA A 79 18.61 2.68 0.59
N THR A 80 17.97 3.87 0.63
CA THR A 80 18.51 5.01 1.38
C THR A 80 18.55 4.77 2.88
N LEU A 81 17.60 4.01 3.43
CA LEU A 81 17.60 3.66 4.85
C LEU A 81 18.67 2.60 5.17
N ALA A 82 18.90 1.65 4.26
CA ALA A 82 19.93 0.62 4.43
C ALA A 82 21.35 1.21 4.40
N LEU A 83 21.58 2.22 3.55
CA LEU A 83 22.91 2.82 3.34
C LEU A 83 23.20 4.04 4.24
N ARG A 84 22.16 4.74 4.71
CA ARG A 84 22.27 5.91 5.64
C ARG A 84 23.47 6.84 5.38
N ALA A 85 24.49 6.77 6.26
CA ALA A 85 25.65 7.65 6.21
C ALA A 85 26.49 7.52 4.92
N SER A 86 26.45 6.37 4.25
CA SER A 86 27.17 6.16 2.98
C SER A 86 26.62 6.99 1.81
N LEU A 87 25.51 7.69 2.00
CA LEU A 87 24.88 8.56 0.98
C LEU A 87 25.15 10.04 1.19
N THR A 88 26.09 10.40 2.07
CA THR A 88 26.49 11.81 2.25
C THR A 88 26.97 12.38 0.91
N GLY A 89 26.40 13.52 0.50
CA GLY A 89 26.72 14.17 -0.78
C GLY A 89 26.02 13.60 -2.01
N VAL A 90 25.30 12.48 -1.92
CA VAL A 90 24.50 11.96 -3.04
C VAL A 90 23.26 12.83 -3.24
N PRO A 91 23.05 13.43 -4.44
CA PRO A 91 21.94 14.35 -4.68
C PRO A 91 20.59 13.64 -4.66
N GLU A 92 19.58 14.33 -4.14
CA GLU A 92 18.17 13.96 -4.33
C GLU A 92 17.71 14.45 -5.70
N VAL A 93 17.17 13.55 -6.53
CA VAL A 93 16.67 13.87 -7.87
C VAL A 93 15.17 13.54 -7.92
N PRO A 94 14.29 14.50 -7.65
CA PRO A 94 12.86 14.27 -7.63
C PRO A 94 12.33 13.85 -9.01
N ALA A 95 11.25 13.06 -9.04
CA ALA A 95 10.47 12.83 -10.24
C ALA A 95 9.24 13.76 -10.23
N PRO A 96 8.88 14.37 -11.38
CA PRO A 96 7.61 15.06 -11.50
C PRO A 96 6.47 14.07 -11.32
N LEU A 97 5.35 14.52 -10.75
CA LEU A 97 4.19 13.66 -10.52
C LEU A 97 3.58 13.16 -11.86
N ALA A 98 3.56 14.02 -12.88
CA ALA A 98 3.18 13.63 -14.24
C ALA A 98 4.28 12.77 -14.88
N PRO A 99 3.95 11.56 -15.35
CA PRO A 99 4.92 10.73 -16.06
C PRO A 99 5.34 11.38 -17.38
N HIS A 100 6.64 11.34 -17.68
CA HIS A 100 7.14 11.79 -18.97
C HIS A 100 6.93 10.70 -20.03
N PRO A 101 6.21 10.98 -21.13
CA PRO A 101 6.08 10.05 -22.23
C PRO A 101 7.45 9.62 -22.77
N GLY A 102 7.65 8.32 -22.92
CA GLY A 102 8.88 7.75 -23.46
C GLY A 102 10.09 7.73 -22.54
N ARG A 103 10.03 8.31 -21.33
CA ARG A 103 11.12 8.26 -20.37
C ARG A 103 11.03 7.03 -19.46
N ARG A 104 12.12 6.27 -19.36
CA ARG A 104 12.28 5.20 -18.38
C ARG A 104 13.01 5.74 -17.16
N THR A 105 12.34 5.72 -16.02
CA THR A 105 12.90 6.09 -14.72
C THR A 105 12.10 5.43 -13.60
N TYR A 106 12.61 5.47 -12.38
CA TYR A 106 11.88 5.04 -11.19
C TYR A 106 10.90 6.10 -10.71
N GLN A 107 9.68 5.69 -10.46
CA GLN A 107 8.63 6.55 -9.92
C GLN A 107 7.67 5.70 -9.07
N GLU A 108 7.55 6.02 -7.77
CA GLU A 108 6.62 5.30 -6.88
C GLU A 108 5.17 5.78 -7.03
N ILE A 109 4.99 7.07 -7.34
CA ILE A 109 3.68 7.70 -7.43
C ILE A 109 3.64 8.53 -8.71
N SER A 110 2.59 8.36 -9.49
CA SER A 110 2.35 9.15 -10.69
C SER A 110 0.89 9.60 -10.77
N TYR A 111 0.67 10.71 -11.46
CA TYR A 111 -0.67 11.22 -11.74
C TYR A 111 -0.81 11.57 -13.21
N ARG A 112 -1.86 11.12 -13.85
CA ARG A 112 -2.23 11.48 -15.22
C ARG A 112 -3.72 11.74 -15.33
N GLU A 113 -4.11 12.47 -16.33
CA GLU A 113 -5.52 12.73 -16.65
C GLU A 113 -5.87 12.14 -18.03
N ASP A 114 -7.09 11.65 -18.14
CA ASP A 114 -7.68 11.22 -19.38
C ASP A 114 -9.15 11.70 -19.39
N GLY A 115 -9.43 12.74 -20.17
CA GLY A 115 -10.71 13.45 -20.12
C GLY A 115 -11.02 13.97 -18.71
N GLU A 116 -12.17 13.58 -18.18
CA GLU A 116 -12.64 13.97 -16.84
C GLU A 116 -12.22 12.98 -15.71
N VAL A 117 -11.26 12.09 -15.98
CA VAL A 117 -10.74 11.10 -15.03
C VAL A 117 -9.29 11.37 -14.70
N GLY A 118 -8.99 11.49 -13.41
CA GLY A 118 -7.63 11.54 -12.88
C GLY A 118 -7.20 10.17 -12.37
N TYR A 119 -6.06 9.69 -12.80
CA TYR A 119 -5.47 8.42 -12.35
C TYR A 119 -4.29 8.71 -11.44
N LEU A 120 -4.43 8.39 -10.17
CA LEU A 120 -3.37 8.42 -9.18
C LEU A 120 -2.84 7.00 -8.99
N GLU A 121 -1.72 6.71 -9.63
CA GLU A 121 -1.08 5.41 -9.61
C GLU A 121 0.06 5.39 -8.59
N PHE A 122 0.15 4.33 -7.81
CA PHE A 122 1.24 4.15 -6.86
C PHE A 122 1.69 2.69 -6.80
N SER A 123 3.01 2.48 -6.64
CA SER A 123 3.62 1.17 -6.59
C SER A 123 4.72 1.15 -5.53
N PHE A 124 4.36 0.66 -4.35
CA PHE A 124 5.32 0.52 -3.26
C PHE A 124 5.83 -0.92 -3.18
N PRO A 125 7.13 -1.12 -3.01
CA PRO A 125 7.71 -2.45 -2.94
C PRO A 125 7.04 -3.34 -1.88
N GLY A 126 6.47 -4.47 -2.31
CA GLY A 126 5.73 -5.39 -1.44
C GLY A 126 4.41 -4.84 -0.90
N GLY A 127 3.91 -3.72 -1.43
CA GLY A 127 2.64 -3.10 -1.03
C GLY A 127 2.65 -2.43 0.36
N ALA A 128 3.78 -2.41 1.06
CA ALA A 128 3.91 -1.78 2.37
C ALA A 128 4.12 -0.26 2.24
N MET A 129 3.50 0.51 3.12
CA MET A 129 3.50 1.98 3.08
C MET A 129 4.17 2.54 4.33
N SER A 130 5.38 3.08 4.19
CA SER A 130 6.07 3.80 5.26
C SER A 130 5.44 5.17 5.50
N THR A 131 5.78 5.80 6.62
CA THR A 131 5.36 7.17 6.96
C THR A 131 5.62 8.16 5.82
N GLY A 132 6.81 8.07 5.18
CA GLY A 132 7.17 8.93 4.05
C GLY A 132 6.33 8.65 2.80
N GLN A 133 6.06 7.38 2.49
CA GLN A 133 5.23 6.98 1.35
C GLN A 133 3.77 7.42 1.54
N CYS A 134 3.19 7.24 2.73
CA CYS A 134 1.85 7.73 3.05
C CYS A 134 1.73 9.25 2.85
N ARG A 135 2.72 10.02 3.33
CA ARG A 135 2.72 11.49 3.18
C ARG A 135 2.86 11.94 1.72
N ARG A 136 3.72 11.28 0.94
CA ARG A 136 3.85 11.57 -0.50
C ARG A 136 2.57 11.23 -1.26
N LEU A 137 1.95 10.09 -0.95
CA LEU A 137 0.68 9.71 -1.58
C LEU A 137 -0.46 10.66 -1.20
N LEU A 138 -0.52 11.11 0.06
CA LEU A 138 -1.47 12.16 0.49
C LEU A 138 -1.26 13.47 -0.28
N ALA A 139 -0.01 13.90 -0.45
CA ALA A 139 0.29 15.11 -1.22
C ALA A 139 -0.15 14.98 -2.69
N ALA A 140 0.12 13.82 -3.31
CA ALA A 140 -0.32 13.52 -4.66
C ALA A 140 -1.85 13.41 -4.78
N TYR A 141 -2.52 12.84 -3.78
CA TYR A 141 -3.98 12.79 -3.73
C TYR A 141 -4.60 14.19 -3.61
N ARG A 142 -4.04 15.07 -2.77
CA ARG A 142 -4.46 16.47 -2.67
C ARG A 142 -4.25 17.24 -3.98
N HIS A 143 -3.16 16.96 -4.70
CA HIS A 143 -2.98 17.47 -6.05
C HIS A 143 -4.13 17.01 -6.97
N ALA A 144 -4.45 15.72 -7.00
CA ALA A 144 -5.56 15.18 -7.80
C ALA A 144 -6.93 15.80 -7.40
N GLN A 145 -7.16 16.05 -6.11
CA GLN A 145 -8.37 16.75 -5.63
C GLN A 145 -8.50 18.17 -6.22
N GLY A 146 -7.39 18.88 -6.39
CA GLY A 146 -7.36 20.23 -6.97
C GLY A 146 -7.51 20.29 -8.51
N ARG A 147 -7.51 19.13 -9.20
CA ARG A 147 -7.60 19.07 -10.66
C ARG A 147 -9.05 19.13 -11.15
N PRO A 148 -9.31 19.62 -12.39
CA PRO A 148 -10.66 19.73 -12.96
C PRO A 148 -11.18 18.37 -13.49
N VAL A 149 -10.99 17.29 -12.73
CA VAL A 149 -11.51 15.97 -13.04
C VAL A 149 -12.75 15.68 -12.20
N ARG A 150 -13.61 14.80 -12.68
CA ARG A 150 -14.84 14.36 -11.98
C ARG A 150 -14.62 13.09 -11.17
N VAL A 151 -13.78 12.20 -11.65
CA VAL A 151 -13.49 10.92 -11.01
C VAL A 151 -11.98 10.83 -10.71
N ILE A 152 -11.62 10.39 -9.51
CA ILE A 152 -10.24 10.04 -9.15
C ILE A 152 -10.17 8.53 -8.99
N VAL A 153 -9.32 7.87 -9.79
CA VAL A 153 -9.01 6.45 -9.68
C VAL A 153 -7.69 6.30 -8.93
N LEU A 154 -7.73 5.61 -7.78
CA LEU A 154 -6.55 5.20 -7.03
C LEU A 154 -6.22 3.76 -7.42
N GLY A 155 -4.99 3.49 -7.81
CA GLY A 155 -4.59 2.14 -8.17
C GLY A 155 -3.08 1.99 -8.28
N GLY A 156 -2.66 0.81 -8.70
CA GLY A 156 -1.27 0.50 -8.91
C GLY A 156 -1.09 -0.49 -10.04
N PRO A 157 0.11 -0.57 -10.62
CA PRO A 157 0.30 -1.25 -11.90
C PRO A 157 0.30 -2.78 -11.81
N ARG A 158 0.45 -3.45 -10.62
CA ARG A 158 0.71 -4.89 -10.67
C ARG A 158 0.30 -5.72 -9.45
N ASP A 159 1.20 -5.94 -8.48
CA ASP A 159 1.08 -7.09 -7.58
C ASP A 159 0.29 -6.79 -6.31
N PHE A 160 0.40 -5.56 -5.83
CA PHE A 160 -0.25 -5.11 -4.60
C PHE A 160 -0.92 -3.76 -4.81
N PHE A 161 -2.12 -3.62 -4.28
CA PHE A 161 -2.68 -2.30 -4.03
C PHE A 161 -1.99 -1.72 -2.78
N SER A 162 -2.20 -2.33 -1.63
CA SER A 162 -1.44 -2.03 -0.41
C SER A 162 -1.62 -3.12 0.65
N ASN A 163 -0.61 -3.24 1.53
CA ASN A 163 -0.63 -4.10 2.72
C ASN A 163 -0.60 -3.30 4.04
N GLY A 164 -0.87 -1.99 3.99
CA GLY A 164 -0.85 -1.11 5.15
C GLY A 164 0.56 -0.72 5.59
N ILE A 165 0.79 -0.50 6.88
CA ILE A 165 2.02 0.05 7.45
C ILE A 165 3.27 -0.80 7.15
N HIS A 166 4.43 -0.13 7.03
CA HIS A 166 5.69 -0.76 6.60
C HIS A 166 6.46 -1.40 7.76
N LEU A 167 6.16 -2.67 8.08
CA LEU A 167 6.71 -3.37 9.24
C LEU A 167 8.25 -3.46 9.24
N ASN A 168 8.90 -3.60 8.07
CA ASN A 168 10.37 -3.65 8.01
C ASN A 168 11.01 -2.31 8.39
N VAL A 169 10.43 -1.18 7.95
CA VAL A 169 10.90 0.17 8.31
C VAL A 169 10.69 0.41 9.81
N ILE A 170 9.54 0.00 10.32
CA ILE A 170 9.21 0.07 11.74
C ILE A 170 10.22 -0.75 12.57
N GLU A 171 10.50 -2.00 12.18
CA GLU A 171 11.45 -2.86 12.91
C GLU A 171 12.87 -2.30 12.91
N ALA A 172 13.28 -1.64 11.82
CA ALA A 172 14.61 -1.04 11.70
C ALA A 172 14.75 0.36 12.37
N ALA A 173 13.66 0.91 12.90
CA ALA A 173 13.68 2.21 13.57
C ALA A 173 14.34 2.11 14.96
N ALA A 174 14.99 3.20 15.38
CA ALA A 174 15.55 3.30 16.73
C ALA A 174 14.48 3.14 17.83
N ASN A 175 13.24 3.60 17.55
CA ASN A 175 12.08 3.37 18.40
C ASN A 175 10.92 2.85 17.53
N PRO A 176 10.74 1.52 17.45
CA PRO A 176 9.69 0.91 16.62
C PRO A 176 8.26 1.30 17.01
N ALA A 177 7.98 1.52 18.29
CA ALA A 177 6.65 1.94 18.74
C ALA A 177 6.33 3.36 18.24
N ALA A 178 7.30 4.27 18.37
CA ALA A 178 7.13 5.63 17.87
C ALA A 178 7.02 5.69 16.32
N GLU A 179 7.75 4.82 15.59
CA GLU A 179 7.59 4.73 14.15
C GLU A 179 6.24 4.12 13.75
N SER A 180 5.77 3.11 14.47
CA SER A 180 4.42 2.55 14.27
C SER A 180 3.35 3.63 14.43
N TRP A 181 3.48 4.44 15.49
CA TRP A 181 2.56 5.56 15.75
C TRP A 181 2.58 6.61 14.65
N ARG A 182 3.78 6.99 14.18
CA ARG A 182 3.89 7.94 13.05
C ARG A 182 3.29 7.38 11.76
N ASN A 183 3.52 6.10 11.50
CA ASN A 183 3.07 5.45 10.27
C ASN A 183 1.54 5.31 10.25
N ILE A 184 0.92 4.86 11.36
CA ILE A 184 -0.53 4.72 11.43
C ILE A 184 -1.24 6.06 11.28
N ASN A 185 -0.75 7.12 11.92
CA ASN A 185 -1.32 8.46 11.75
C ASN A 185 -1.17 8.97 10.31
N ALA A 186 -0.05 8.68 9.64
CA ALA A 186 0.16 9.13 8.26
C ALA A 186 -0.75 8.41 7.25
N ILE A 187 -1.09 7.14 7.48
CA ILE A 187 -2.05 6.44 6.62
C ILE A 187 -3.49 6.86 6.94
N ASP A 188 -3.82 7.12 8.21
CA ASP A 188 -5.11 7.67 8.61
C ASP A 188 -5.39 9.02 7.97
N ASP A 189 -4.39 9.91 7.91
CA ASP A 189 -4.52 11.21 7.22
C ASP A 189 -4.86 11.05 5.73
N LEU A 190 -4.29 10.04 5.07
CA LEU A 190 -4.60 9.72 3.67
C LEU A 190 -6.03 9.18 3.52
N VAL A 191 -6.43 8.26 4.39
CA VAL A 191 -7.77 7.65 4.39
C VAL A 191 -8.83 8.72 4.63
N GLU A 192 -8.61 9.60 5.60
CA GLU A 192 -9.50 10.74 5.89
C GLU A 192 -9.67 11.66 4.68
N ALA A 193 -8.57 11.98 4.00
CA ALA A 193 -8.64 12.82 2.79
C ALA A 193 -9.50 12.18 1.69
N ILE A 194 -9.49 10.84 1.55
CA ILE A 194 -10.34 10.14 0.59
C ILE A 194 -11.80 10.15 1.05
N LEU A 195 -12.08 9.81 2.30
CA LEU A 195 -13.41 9.78 2.88
C LEU A 195 -14.13 11.15 2.80
N THR A 196 -13.37 12.22 3.03
CA THR A 196 -13.90 13.60 3.03
C THR A 196 -13.96 14.26 1.65
N THR A 197 -13.59 13.56 0.59
CA THR A 197 -13.67 14.08 -0.78
C THR A 197 -15.12 14.09 -1.26
N THR A 198 -15.81 15.22 -1.16
CA THR A 198 -17.22 15.38 -1.58
C THR A 198 -17.39 16.00 -2.97
N GLY A 199 -16.34 16.64 -3.52
CA GLY A 199 -16.40 17.31 -4.81
C GLY A 199 -16.17 16.39 -6.03
N LYS A 200 -15.85 15.13 -5.81
CA LYS A 200 -15.52 14.14 -6.87
C LYS A 200 -15.95 12.75 -6.42
N LEU A 201 -16.19 11.86 -7.38
CA LEU A 201 -16.29 10.44 -7.10
C LEU A 201 -14.89 9.80 -7.08
N THR A 202 -14.70 8.84 -6.20
CA THR A 202 -13.43 8.13 -6.00
C THR A 202 -13.59 6.64 -6.25
N VAL A 203 -12.59 6.05 -6.89
CA VAL A 203 -12.55 4.61 -7.19
C VAL A 203 -11.23 4.04 -6.71
N ALA A 204 -11.26 2.99 -5.93
CA ALA A 204 -10.08 2.17 -5.67
C ALA A 204 -10.04 1.00 -6.67
N ALA A 205 -9.02 0.98 -7.52
CA ALA A 205 -8.83 -0.03 -8.55
C ALA A 205 -7.72 -1.00 -8.13
N LEU A 206 -8.13 -2.16 -7.59
CA LEU A 206 -7.24 -3.16 -7.03
C LEU A 206 -6.77 -4.13 -8.14
N THR A 207 -5.64 -3.81 -8.76
CA THR A 207 -4.97 -4.70 -9.73
C THR A 207 -4.42 -5.94 -9.05
N GLY A 208 -3.90 -5.79 -7.83
CA GLY A 208 -3.30 -6.83 -7.02
C GLY A 208 -3.89 -6.93 -5.61
N ASN A 209 -3.20 -7.65 -4.75
CA ASN A 209 -3.65 -7.96 -3.41
C ASN A 209 -3.77 -6.70 -2.53
N ALA A 210 -4.71 -6.74 -1.59
CA ALA A 210 -4.88 -5.71 -0.56
C ALA A 210 -5.09 -6.35 0.81
N ALA A 211 -4.35 -5.88 1.82
CA ALA A 211 -4.42 -6.45 3.15
C ALA A 211 -4.40 -5.38 4.25
N ALA A 212 -5.02 -5.70 5.38
CA ALA A 212 -5.05 -4.86 6.57
C ALA A 212 -5.41 -3.41 6.22
N GLY A 213 -4.64 -2.43 6.70
CA GLY A 213 -4.85 -1.02 6.40
C GLY A 213 -4.85 -0.67 4.90
N GLY A 214 -4.17 -1.47 4.06
CA GLY A 214 -4.22 -1.29 2.62
C GLY A 214 -5.57 -1.60 2.00
N LEU A 215 -6.30 -2.60 2.52
CA LEU A 215 -7.68 -2.84 2.11
C LEU A 215 -8.60 -1.75 2.67
N MET A 216 -8.43 -1.33 3.92
CA MET A 216 -9.26 -0.27 4.51
C MET A 216 -9.06 1.07 3.79
N LEU A 217 -7.83 1.36 3.32
CA LEU A 217 -7.58 2.48 2.41
C LEU A 217 -8.43 2.40 1.13
N ALA A 218 -8.58 1.20 0.55
CA ALA A 218 -9.45 1.01 -0.60
C ALA A 218 -10.94 1.24 -0.27
N LEU A 219 -11.38 0.81 0.92
CA LEU A 219 -12.78 0.98 1.36
C LEU A 219 -13.16 2.45 1.62
N ALA A 220 -12.19 3.35 1.70
CA ALA A 220 -12.43 4.79 1.81
C ALA A 220 -12.97 5.41 0.50
N ALA A 221 -12.76 4.75 -0.64
CA ALA A 221 -13.28 5.19 -1.92
C ALA A 221 -14.78 4.87 -2.07
N ASP A 222 -15.47 5.64 -2.92
CA ASP A 222 -16.90 5.42 -3.21
C ASP A 222 -17.16 4.07 -3.85
N GLN A 223 -16.23 3.60 -4.69
CA GLN A 223 -16.29 2.30 -5.33
C GLN A 223 -14.95 1.56 -5.22
N VAL A 224 -15.02 0.24 -5.06
CA VAL A 224 -13.86 -0.65 -5.04
C VAL A 224 -14.01 -1.66 -6.17
N TRP A 225 -13.15 -1.56 -7.18
CA TRP A 225 -13.10 -2.47 -8.32
C TRP A 225 -11.89 -3.37 -8.20
N CYS A 226 -12.09 -4.67 -8.28
CA CYS A 226 -11.06 -5.65 -7.99
C CYS A 226 -10.83 -6.58 -9.17
N ARG A 227 -9.56 -6.83 -9.50
CA ARG A 227 -9.20 -7.85 -10.48
C ARG A 227 -9.52 -9.25 -9.95
N ALA A 228 -10.04 -10.10 -10.81
CA ALA A 228 -10.54 -11.45 -10.45
C ALA A 228 -9.50 -12.33 -9.72
N GLY A 229 -8.20 -12.14 -9.98
CA GLY A 229 -7.13 -12.94 -9.37
C GLY A 229 -6.50 -12.34 -8.09
N ALA A 230 -7.03 -11.23 -7.56
CA ALA A 230 -6.51 -10.63 -6.33
C ALA A 230 -6.96 -11.40 -5.08
N VAL A 231 -6.24 -11.19 -3.96
CA VAL A 231 -6.58 -11.71 -2.64
C VAL A 231 -6.75 -10.55 -1.68
N LEU A 232 -7.82 -10.58 -0.89
CA LEU A 232 -8.18 -9.55 0.06
C LEU A 232 -8.09 -10.09 1.50
N ASN A 233 -7.43 -9.34 2.40
CA ASN A 233 -7.28 -9.73 3.81
C ASN A 233 -7.80 -8.62 4.73
N PRO A 234 -9.11 -8.58 5.07
CA PRO A 234 -9.73 -7.50 5.87
C PRO A 234 -9.51 -7.68 7.37
N HIS A 235 -8.27 -7.82 7.83
CA HIS A 235 -7.98 -8.06 9.24
C HIS A 235 -6.59 -7.58 9.67
N TYR A 236 -6.41 -7.37 10.97
CA TYR A 236 -5.17 -6.99 11.63
C TYR A 236 -4.70 -7.97 12.70
N GLY A 237 -5.59 -8.89 13.12
CA GLY A 237 -5.41 -9.77 14.29
C GLY A 237 -4.16 -10.64 14.25
N LEU A 238 -3.71 -11.07 13.05
CA LEU A 238 -2.47 -11.86 12.91
C LEU A 238 -1.20 -11.09 13.32
N MET A 239 -1.26 -9.76 13.35
CA MET A 239 -0.19 -8.90 13.84
C MET A 239 -0.38 -8.47 15.30
N GLY A 240 -1.43 -8.93 15.98
CA GLY A 240 -1.77 -8.48 17.33
C GLY A 240 -2.22 -7.02 17.36
N LEU A 241 -2.77 -6.51 16.28
CA LEU A 241 -3.24 -5.14 16.13
C LEU A 241 -4.76 -5.07 16.03
N HIS A 242 -5.32 -4.00 16.57
CA HIS A 242 -6.72 -3.63 16.35
C HIS A 242 -6.95 -3.11 14.94
N GLY A 243 -5.99 -2.35 14.41
CA GLY A 243 -6.12 -1.62 13.18
C GLY A 243 -6.66 -0.19 13.39
N SER A 244 -6.49 0.63 12.38
CA SER A 244 -7.05 1.95 12.26
C SER A 244 -7.57 2.15 10.83
N GLU A 245 -7.25 3.22 10.17
CA GLU A 245 -7.66 3.51 8.80
C GLU A 245 -9.19 3.58 8.66
N TYR A 246 -9.85 4.03 9.73
CA TYR A 246 -11.32 4.18 9.80
C TYR A 246 -12.09 2.89 9.49
N TRP A 247 -11.50 1.70 9.74
CA TRP A 247 -12.17 0.43 9.44
C TRP A 247 -13.46 0.23 10.24
N THR A 248 -13.52 0.78 11.47
CA THR A 248 -14.73 0.72 12.32
C THR A 248 -15.87 1.59 11.77
N TYR A 249 -15.55 2.53 10.88
CA TYR A 249 -16.52 3.31 10.12
C TYR A 249 -16.86 2.65 8.77
N THR A 250 -15.86 2.28 7.98
CA THR A 250 -16.03 1.85 6.58
C THR A 250 -16.52 0.42 6.43
N LEU A 251 -15.91 -0.53 7.14
CA LEU A 251 -16.20 -1.95 6.96
C LEU A 251 -17.63 -2.32 7.35
N PRO A 252 -18.17 -1.92 8.53
CA PRO A 252 -19.56 -2.22 8.89
C PRO A 252 -20.60 -1.59 7.94
N ARG A 253 -20.30 -0.43 7.34
CA ARG A 253 -21.18 0.21 6.36
C ARG A 253 -21.27 -0.57 5.06
N ARG A 254 -20.21 -1.27 4.67
CA ARG A 254 -20.18 -2.09 3.45
C ARG A 254 -20.78 -3.47 3.64
N VAL A 255 -20.45 -4.16 4.73
CA VAL A 255 -20.79 -5.57 4.89
C VAL A 255 -21.75 -5.87 6.06
N GLY A 256 -22.19 -4.84 6.78
CA GLY A 256 -22.95 -4.98 8.03
C GLY A 256 -22.04 -5.30 9.23
N ALA A 257 -22.49 -4.89 10.42
CA ALA A 257 -21.69 -4.99 11.66
C ALA A 257 -21.31 -6.44 12.02
N GLU A 258 -22.25 -7.38 11.92
CA GLU A 258 -22.02 -8.78 12.22
C GLU A 258 -20.99 -9.41 11.27
N HIS A 259 -21.10 -9.15 9.96
CA HIS A 259 -20.16 -9.69 8.98
C HIS A 259 -18.78 -9.05 9.12
N ALA A 260 -18.69 -7.76 9.42
CA ALA A 260 -17.45 -7.07 9.72
C ALA A 260 -16.73 -7.72 10.91
N ALA A 261 -17.45 -7.99 12.00
CA ALA A 261 -16.90 -8.70 13.14
C ALA A 261 -16.40 -10.11 12.78
N ARG A 262 -17.14 -10.87 11.97
CA ARG A 262 -16.71 -12.19 11.50
C ARG A 262 -15.43 -12.14 10.67
N LEU A 263 -15.33 -11.20 9.72
CA LEU A 263 -14.15 -11.04 8.86
C LEU A 263 -12.89 -10.73 9.67
N THR A 264 -13.00 -9.82 10.63
CA THR A 264 -11.85 -9.37 11.45
C THR A 264 -11.39 -10.44 12.44
N VAL A 265 -12.32 -11.23 13.01
CA VAL A 265 -12.00 -12.32 13.97
C VAL A 265 -11.49 -13.57 13.25
N ALA A 266 -12.05 -13.92 12.08
CA ALA A 266 -11.64 -15.12 11.34
C ALA A 266 -10.21 -15.03 10.81
N CYS A 267 -9.72 -13.83 10.53
CA CYS A 267 -8.38 -13.58 10.00
C CYS A 267 -8.05 -14.43 8.73
N LEU A 268 -9.05 -14.67 7.88
CA LEU A 268 -8.91 -15.46 6.67
C LEU A 268 -8.90 -14.57 5.43
N PRO A 269 -8.19 -14.97 4.37
CA PRO A 269 -8.25 -14.29 3.08
C PRO A 269 -9.63 -14.43 2.45
N VAL A 270 -10.05 -13.40 1.72
CA VAL A 270 -11.33 -13.33 1.01
C VAL A 270 -11.06 -13.27 -0.49
N THR A 271 -11.74 -14.12 -1.26
CA THR A 271 -11.68 -14.06 -2.72
C THR A 271 -12.53 -12.90 -3.26
N PRO A 272 -12.24 -12.34 -4.45
CA PRO A 272 -13.07 -11.30 -5.03
C PRO A 272 -14.55 -11.70 -5.18
N ALA A 273 -14.83 -12.97 -5.51
CA ALA A 273 -16.20 -13.47 -5.61
C ALA A 273 -16.94 -13.43 -4.25
N SER A 274 -16.26 -13.81 -3.16
CA SER A 274 -16.83 -13.71 -1.81
C SER A 274 -16.98 -12.26 -1.36
N ALA A 275 -15.99 -11.40 -1.68
CA ALA A 275 -16.00 -9.98 -1.38
C ALA A 275 -17.17 -9.25 -2.07
N LEU A 276 -17.44 -9.57 -3.34
CA LEU A 276 -18.58 -8.99 -4.07
C LEU A 276 -19.92 -9.43 -3.45
N ARG A 277 -20.06 -10.72 -3.12
CA ARG A 277 -21.30 -11.22 -2.51
C ARG A 277 -21.64 -10.59 -1.17
N CYS A 278 -20.64 -10.24 -0.37
CA CYS A 278 -20.87 -9.60 0.93
C CYS A 278 -20.83 -8.06 0.89
N GLY A 279 -20.65 -7.45 -0.28
CA GLY A 279 -20.61 -5.99 -0.43
C GLY A 279 -19.26 -5.34 -0.07
N LEU A 280 -18.21 -6.15 0.18
CA LEU A 280 -16.88 -5.62 0.48
C LEU A 280 -16.27 -4.87 -0.72
N ILE A 281 -16.57 -5.34 -1.95
CA ILE A 281 -16.20 -4.68 -3.21
C ILE A 281 -17.44 -4.49 -4.09
N ASP A 282 -17.35 -3.57 -5.05
CA ASP A 282 -18.48 -3.19 -5.91
C ASP A 282 -18.43 -3.88 -7.28
N LYS A 283 -17.25 -4.30 -7.74
CA LYS A 283 -17.11 -4.92 -9.06
C LYS A 283 -15.89 -5.85 -9.11
N ILE A 284 -16.06 -6.96 -9.84
CA ILE A 284 -14.95 -7.82 -10.27
C ILE A 284 -14.70 -7.55 -11.75
N ILE A 285 -13.43 -7.36 -12.10
CA ILE A 285 -12.99 -7.18 -13.48
C ILE A 285 -12.10 -8.38 -13.85
N ALA A 286 -12.51 -9.11 -14.89
CA ALA A 286 -11.80 -10.26 -15.42
C ALA A 286 -10.77 -9.83 -16.48
N GLY A 287 -9.90 -10.75 -16.87
CA GLY A 287 -8.86 -10.54 -17.86
C GLY A 287 -7.45 -10.45 -17.27
N ASP A 288 -6.48 -10.26 -18.14
CA ASP A 288 -5.10 -10.00 -17.74
C ASP A 288 -4.94 -8.56 -17.20
N ILE A 289 -3.72 -8.14 -16.91
CA ILE A 289 -3.46 -6.81 -16.33
C ILE A 289 -3.78 -5.69 -17.33
N ALA A 290 -3.49 -5.88 -18.62
CA ALA A 290 -3.76 -4.88 -19.66
C ALA A 290 -5.27 -4.72 -19.88
N ASP A 291 -6.00 -5.85 -19.96
CA ASP A 291 -7.47 -5.88 -20.05
C ASP A 291 -8.11 -5.21 -18.83
N TYR A 292 -7.58 -5.50 -17.64
CA TYR A 292 -8.05 -4.87 -16.39
C TYR A 292 -7.93 -3.35 -16.45
N HIS A 293 -6.76 -2.81 -16.83
CA HIS A 293 -6.56 -1.36 -16.91
C HIS A 293 -7.45 -0.71 -17.98
N ALA A 294 -7.61 -1.35 -19.14
CA ALA A 294 -8.50 -0.87 -20.19
C ALA A 294 -9.97 -0.80 -19.71
N GLN A 295 -10.43 -1.85 -19.01
CA GLN A 295 -11.80 -1.88 -18.46
C GLN A 295 -11.97 -0.85 -17.33
N VAL A 296 -10.99 -0.67 -16.45
CA VAL A 296 -11.01 0.39 -15.42
C VAL A 296 -11.14 1.75 -16.07
N ALA A 297 -10.38 2.03 -17.14
CA ALA A 297 -10.45 3.30 -17.85
C ALA A 297 -11.83 3.53 -18.48
N ALA A 298 -12.38 2.53 -19.16
CA ALA A 298 -13.73 2.61 -19.75
C ALA A 298 -14.82 2.84 -18.69
N LEU A 299 -14.78 2.11 -17.58
CA LEU A 299 -15.75 2.24 -16.49
C LEU A 299 -15.63 3.58 -15.77
N ALA A 300 -14.42 4.09 -15.54
CA ALA A 300 -14.19 5.39 -14.92
C ALA A 300 -14.71 6.54 -15.82
N SER A 301 -14.46 6.44 -17.13
CA SER A 301 -15.01 7.38 -18.11
C SER A 301 -16.56 7.33 -18.14
N GLN A 302 -17.17 6.13 -18.14
CA GLN A 302 -18.62 5.99 -18.04
C GLN A 302 -19.17 6.59 -16.75
N LEU A 303 -18.47 6.41 -15.61
CA LEU A 303 -18.87 7.00 -14.33
C LEU A 303 -18.82 8.52 -14.38
N ALA A 304 -17.75 9.10 -14.96
CA ALA A 304 -17.59 10.53 -15.09
C ALA A 304 -18.68 11.18 -15.98
N HIS A 305 -19.10 10.51 -17.06
CA HIS A 305 -20.10 11.00 -18.01
C HIS A 305 -21.53 10.52 -17.70
N SER A 306 -21.72 9.81 -16.59
CA SER A 306 -23.04 9.27 -16.22
C SER A 306 -24.05 10.38 -15.97
N ARG A 307 -25.29 10.20 -16.43
CA ARG A 307 -26.38 11.14 -16.18
C ARG A 307 -26.74 11.31 -14.71
N ASP A 308 -26.51 10.29 -13.91
CA ASP A 308 -26.74 10.29 -12.46
C ASP A 308 -25.54 10.80 -11.64
N TYR A 309 -24.41 11.18 -12.29
CA TYR A 309 -23.23 11.70 -11.62
C TYR A 309 -23.54 12.84 -10.61
N PRO A 310 -24.31 13.90 -10.96
CA PRO A 310 -24.62 14.96 -10.01
C PRO A 310 -25.44 14.45 -8.81
N ALA A 311 -26.36 13.52 -9.05
CA ALA A 311 -27.17 12.91 -7.98
C ALA A 311 -26.30 12.05 -7.03
N ARG A 312 -25.37 11.26 -7.58
CA ARG A 312 -24.40 10.49 -6.78
C ARG A 312 -23.52 11.38 -5.93
N LEU A 313 -22.99 12.45 -6.51
CA LEU A 313 -22.15 13.41 -5.78
C LEU A 313 -22.92 14.09 -4.64
N ALA A 314 -24.16 14.50 -4.91
CA ALA A 314 -25.05 15.09 -3.90
C ALA A 314 -25.41 14.06 -2.80
N ALA A 315 -25.66 12.79 -3.16
CA ALA A 315 -25.93 11.72 -2.20
C ALA A 315 -24.73 11.49 -1.28
N LYS A 316 -23.52 11.34 -1.84
CA LYS A 316 -22.27 11.21 -1.09
C LYS A 316 -22.10 12.35 -0.06
N ALA A 317 -22.27 13.60 -0.49
CA ALA A 317 -22.12 14.75 0.40
C ALA A 317 -23.15 14.74 1.54
N ARG A 318 -24.41 14.38 1.26
CA ARG A 318 -25.47 14.25 2.28
C ARG A 318 -25.18 13.10 3.24
N GLU A 319 -24.78 11.93 2.74
CA GLU A 319 -24.48 10.75 3.56
C GLU A 319 -23.31 11.01 4.51
N LEU A 320 -22.24 11.67 4.04
CA LEU A 320 -21.13 12.08 4.89
C LEU A 320 -21.58 13.09 5.93
N ALA A 321 -22.33 14.13 5.54
CA ALA A 321 -22.81 15.14 6.47
C ALA A 321 -23.74 14.56 7.55
N GLU A 322 -24.58 13.60 7.19
CA GLU A 322 -25.45 12.91 8.15
C GLU A 322 -24.64 11.99 9.09
N ALA A 323 -23.67 11.26 8.55
CA ALA A 323 -22.78 10.43 9.35
C ALA A 323 -21.97 11.26 10.36
N GLU A 324 -21.45 12.42 9.94
CA GLU A 324 -20.73 13.35 10.81
C GLU A 324 -21.58 13.90 11.95
N LYS A 325 -22.90 14.11 11.75
CA LYS A 325 -23.83 14.52 12.81
C LYS A 325 -24.06 13.40 13.84
N GLN A 326 -24.16 12.15 13.36
CA GLN A 326 -24.38 11.00 14.25
C GLN A 326 -23.13 10.67 15.05
N GLN A 327 -22.00 10.53 14.39
CA GLN A 327 -20.69 10.31 14.99
C GLN A 327 -19.60 10.84 14.06
N PRO A 328 -18.84 11.87 14.45
CA PRO A 328 -17.77 12.44 13.64
C PRO A 328 -16.69 11.41 13.30
N LEU A 329 -16.12 11.49 12.11
CA LEU A 329 -14.97 10.66 11.70
C LEU A 329 -13.81 10.76 12.70
N ALA A 330 -13.58 11.96 13.25
CA ALA A 330 -12.57 12.17 14.29
C ALA A 330 -12.78 11.28 15.53
N ALA A 331 -14.04 10.97 15.90
CA ALA A 331 -14.33 10.07 17.02
C ALA A 331 -13.97 8.61 16.71
N TYR A 332 -14.21 8.14 15.47
CA TYR A 332 -13.76 6.82 15.03
C TYR A 332 -12.23 6.71 15.08
N ARG A 333 -11.52 7.67 14.48
CA ARG A 333 -10.06 7.75 14.52
C ARG A 333 -9.53 7.74 15.96
N ALA A 334 -10.09 8.57 16.84
CA ALA A 334 -9.66 8.65 18.22
C ALA A 334 -9.85 7.32 18.97
N ALA A 335 -10.97 6.63 18.75
CA ALA A 335 -11.25 5.33 19.37
C ALA A 335 -10.28 4.24 18.87
N GLU A 336 -10.07 4.17 17.55
CA GLU A 336 -9.11 3.24 16.94
C GLU A 336 -7.68 3.48 17.42
N LEU A 337 -7.22 4.73 17.38
CA LEU A 337 -5.88 5.12 17.81
C LEU A 337 -5.65 4.93 19.31
N ALA A 338 -6.67 5.06 20.15
CA ALA A 338 -6.57 4.76 21.58
C ALA A 338 -6.25 3.28 21.81
N ILE A 339 -6.81 2.36 21.00
CA ILE A 339 -6.50 0.93 21.07
C ILE A 339 -5.11 0.67 20.46
N MET A 340 -4.81 1.28 19.31
CA MET A 340 -3.51 1.14 18.65
C MET A 340 -2.36 1.65 19.53
N SER A 341 -2.57 2.72 20.30
CA SER A 341 -1.58 3.18 21.28
C SER A 341 -1.26 2.09 22.30
N ARG A 342 -2.27 1.38 22.82
CA ARG A 342 -2.04 0.24 23.73
C ARG A 342 -1.33 -0.93 23.05
N ASN A 343 -1.63 -1.19 21.75
CA ASN A 343 -0.91 -2.20 20.99
C ASN A 343 0.57 -1.87 20.80
N PHE A 344 0.92 -0.59 20.59
CA PHE A 344 2.29 -0.16 20.31
C PHE A 344 3.13 0.08 21.57
N TYR A 345 2.53 0.64 22.63
CA TYR A 345 3.23 1.10 23.83
C TYR A 345 2.85 0.33 25.11
N GLY A 346 1.80 -0.47 25.06
CA GLY A 346 1.32 -1.21 26.22
C GLY A 346 2.29 -2.30 26.68
N PRO A 347 2.12 -2.83 27.90
CA PRO A 347 3.03 -3.80 28.52
C PRO A 347 2.95 -5.22 27.92
N GLY A 348 2.33 -5.39 26.76
CA GLY A 348 2.26 -6.68 26.06
C GLY A 348 3.22 -6.73 24.87
N GLU A 349 4.01 -7.79 24.77
CA GLU A 349 4.98 -7.96 23.66
C GLU A 349 4.37 -8.56 22.39
N SER A 350 3.05 -8.78 22.30
CA SER A 350 2.47 -9.56 21.19
C SER A 350 2.73 -8.90 19.83
N TYR A 351 2.47 -7.60 19.67
CA TYR A 351 2.75 -6.90 18.42
C TYR A 351 4.25 -6.89 18.11
N ALA A 352 5.10 -6.54 19.06
CA ALA A 352 6.55 -6.50 18.84
C ALA A 352 7.09 -7.87 18.42
N ARG A 353 6.68 -8.93 19.10
CA ARG A 353 7.06 -10.30 18.78
C ARG A 353 6.54 -10.74 17.40
N LEU A 354 5.26 -10.51 17.11
CA LEU A 354 4.65 -10.88 15.82
C LEU A 354 5.24 -10.10 14.65
N ARG A 355 5.51 -8.82 14.84
CA ARG A 355 6.21 -7.98 13.86
C ARG A 355 7.61 -8.54 13.56
N ARG A 356 8.41 -8.84 14.60
CA ARG A 356 9.76 -9.42 14.43
C ARG A 356 9.69 -10.75 13.70
N ALA A 357 8.80 -11.66 14.12
CA ALA A 357 8.61 -12.94 13.46
C ALA A 357 8.25 -12.77 11.97
N PHE A 358 7.36 -11.85 11.65
CA PHE A 358 7.00 -11.55 10.27
C PHE A 358 8.17 -10.97 9.46
N VAL A 359 8.85 -9.96 9.99
CA VAL A 359 9.96 -9.27 9.31
C VAL A 359 11.12 -10.20 9.03
N TYR A 360 11.46 -11.05 9.98
CA TYR A 360 12.59 -11.99 9.89
C TYR A 360 12.19 -13.37 9.35
N LYS A 361 10.91 -13.55 8.95
CA LYS A 361 10.40 -14.80 8.38
C LYS A 361 10.59 -15.99 9.31
N ASP A 362 10.29 -15.81 10.60
CA ASP A 362 10.30 -16.92 11.57
C ASP A 362 9.25 -17.96 11.18
N LYS A 363 9.66 -19.21 11.11
CA LYS A 363 8.73 -20.29 10.82
C LYS A 363 7.88 -20.55 12.06
N PRO A 364 6.54 -20.60 11.93
CA PRO A 364 5.71 -21.01 13.06
C PRO A 364 6.05 -22.45 13.43
N THR A 365 6.19 -22.71 14.73
CA THR A 365 6.45 -24.05 15.29
C THR A 365 5.20 -24.91 15.32
N GLN A 366 4.02 -24.31 15.20
CA GLN A 366 2.71 -24.98 15.17
C GLN A 366 1.85 -24.33 14.08
N THR A 367 0.92 -25.09 13.53
CA THR A 367 -0.08 -24.55 12.61
C THR A 367 -0.93 -23.51 13.35
N PRO A 368 -1.04 -22.28 12.83
CA PRO A 368 -1.86 -21.25 13.48
C PRO A 368 -3.31 -21.71 13.69
N PRO A 369 -3.95 -21.44 14.83
CA PRO A 369 -5.30 -21.94 15.15
C PRO A 369 -6.38 -21.57 14.10
N HIS A 370 -6.23 -20.42 13.43
CA HIS A 370 -7.16 -20.01 12.38
C HIS A 370 -7.08 -20.87 11.10
N LEU A 371 -5.97 -21.61 10.90
CA LEU A 371 -5.79 -22.56 9.80
C LEU A 371 -6.18 -23.99 10.18
N THR A 372 -6.36 -24.29 11.47
CA THR A 372 -6.75 -25.63 11.95
C THR A 372 -8.27 -25.82 12.03
N ARG A 373 -9.05 -24.76 11.88
CA ARG A 373 -10.51 -24.86 11.86
C ARG A 373 -10.97 -25.42 10.51
N HIS A 374 -11.23 -26.72 10.47
CA HIS A 374 -12.03 -27.29 9.37
C HIS A 374 -13.41 -26.63 9.37
N PRO A 375 -13.92 -26.15 8.25
CA PRO A 375 -15.31 -25.77 8.17
C PRO A 375 -16.12 -27.02 8.51
N THR A 376 -16.86 -26.99 9.63
CA THR A 376 -17.88 -27.98 9.92
C THR A 376 -18.80 -28.02 8.71
N ARG A 377 -18.80 -29.12 7.98
CA ARG A 377 -19.84 -29.40 6.96
C ARG A 377 -21.16 -29.25 7.68
N ALA A 378 -21.90 -28.18 7.36
CA ALA A 378 -23.32 -28.15 7.69
C ALA A 378 -23.93 -29.37 7.02
N HIS A 379 -24.38 -30.32 7.83
CA HIS A 379 -25.19 -31.41 7.34
C HIS A 379 -26.41 -30.79 6.67
N ALA A 380 -26.49 -30.91 5.34
CA ALA A 380 -27.73 -30.74 4.63
C ALA A 380 -28.67 -31.84 5.10
N SER A 381 -29.67 -31.48 5.85
CA SER A 381 -30.89 -32.24 6.09
C SER A 381 -32.06 -31.52 5.47
#